data_f957f574a023c294e058874d11328b57
#
_entry.id   f957f574a023c294e058874d11328b57
#
_cell.length_a   1.000
_cell.length_b   1.000
_cell.length_c   1.000
_cell.angle_alpha   90.00
_cell.angle_beta   90.00
_cell.angle_gamma   90.00
#
_symmetry.space_group_name_H-M   'P 1'
#
loop_
_entity.id
_entity.type
_entity.pdbx_description
1 polymer ?
#
loop_
_entity_poly.entity_id
_entity_poly.type
_entity_poly.pdbx_seq_one_letter_code
_entity_poly.pdbx_strand_id
1 'polypeptide(L)'
;MLDISVIILTYKEEKHIERCIKSIKKYSDNIYIIDSYSTDNTIAISKSFNSTILQNKFINQSKQFAWALDNINFKTEWILRIDADEYLEDNLIIEIKNKLPNINKDIVGINLKRKHMFMDKWIKFGGRY
;
A
#
# COMPACT_ATOMS: atom_id res chain seq x y z
N MET A 1 13.56 -2.85 -7.74
CA MET A 1 12.33 -2.44 -7.02
C MET A 1 11.21 -2.17 -8.01
N LEU A 2 9.99 -2.44 -7.61
CA LEU A 2 8.83 -2.13 -8.44
C LEU A 2 8.49 -0.64 -8.39
N ASP A 3 7.93 -0.14 -9.49
CA ASP A 3 7.47 1.26 -9.59
C ASP A 3 6.09 1.41 -8.93
N ILE A 4 6.04 1.12 -7.64
CA ILE A 4 4.81 1.08 -6.86
C ILE A 4 5.01 1.81 -5.54
N SER A 5 4.06 2.67 -5.21
CA SER A 5 3.90 3.19 -3.85
C SER A 5 2.82 2.39 -3.15
N VAL A 6 3.03 2.07 -1.90
CA VAL A 6 2.08 1.27 -1.14
C VAL A 6 1.49 2.10 -0.01
N ILE A 7 0.16 2.13 0.05
CA ILE A 7 -0.57 2.81 1.11
C ILE A 7 -1.17 1.76 2.04
N ILE A 8 -0.85 1.86 3.32
CA ILE A 8 -1.37 0.98 4.36
C ILE A 8 -2.15 1.85 5.35
N LEU A 9 -3.45 1.60 5.47
CA LEU A 9 -4.28 2.27 6.46
C LEU A 9 -4.19 1.51 7.77
N THR A 10 -3.88 2.19 8.87
CA THR A 10 -3.66 1.53 10.16
C THR A 10 -4.46 2.15 11.29
N TYR A 11 -4.91 1.29 12.19
CA TYR A 11 -5.37 1.66 13.52
C TYR A 11 -5.19 0.47 14.44
N LYS A 12 -4.25 0.57 15.40
CA LYS A 12 -3.93 -0.49 16.36
C LYS A 12 -3.66 -1.84 15.69
N GLU A 13 -2.71 -1.84 14.78
CA GLU A 13 -2.32 -3.02 14.01
C GLU A 13 -0.95 -3.58 14.40
N GLU A 14 -0.53 -3.39 15.65
CA GLU A 14 0.81 -3.81 16.08
C GLU A 14 1.08 -5.30 15.89
N LYS A 15 0.03 -6.14 15.89
CA LYS A 15 0.17 -7.58 15.71
C LYS A 15 0.45 -7.98 14.25
N HIS A 16 0.10 -7.15 13.30
CA HIS A 16 0.12 -7.50 11.89
C HIS A 16 1.04 -6.63 11.04
N ILE A 17 1.29 -5.39 11.46
CA ILE A 17 1.94 -4.40 10.61
C ILE A 17 3.36 -4.81 10.20
N GLU A 18 4.10 -5.48 11.06
CA GLU A 18 5.46 -5.91 10.73
C GLU A 18 5.46 -6.88 9.55
N ARG A 19 4.60 -7.91 9.60
CA ARG A 19 4.49 -8.90 8.51
C ARG A 19 4.08 -8.24 7.21
N CYS A 20 3.12 -7.33 7.27
CA CYS A 20 2.67 -6.58 6.12
C CYS A 20 3.83 -5.81 5.48
N ILE A 21 4.53 -4.98 6.25
CA ILE A 21 5.63 -4.16 5.76
C ILE A 21 6.76 -5.03 5.21
N LYS A 22 7.15 -6.08 5.91
CA LYS A 22 8.22 -6.96 5.46
C LYS A 22 7.93 -7.59 4.11
N SER A 23 6.68 -7.97 3.87
CA SER A 23 6.28 -8.58 2.60
C SER A 23 6.39 -7.59 1.43
N ILE A 24 6.24 -6.30 1.70
CA ILE A 24 6.30 -5.24 0.71
C ILE A 24 7.72 -4.73 0.51
N LYS A 25 8.49 -4.63 1.58
CA LYS A 25 9.81 -3.99 1.61
C LYS A 25 10.80 -4.64 0.65
N LYS A 26 10.63 -5.91 0.39
CA LYS A 26 11.45 -6.65 -0.58
C LYS A 26 11.32 -6.07 -1.99
N TYR A 27 10.23 -5.41 -2.30
CA TYR A 27 9.86 -5.04 -3.65
C TYR A 27 9.61 -3.55 -3.86
N SER A 28 9.40 -2.80 -2.78
CA SER A 28 9.21 -1.36 -2.84
C SER A 28 9.71 -0.69 -1.57
N ASP A 29 10.37 0.45 -1.73
CA ASP A 29 10.76 1.33 -0.62
C ASP A 29 9.75 2.46 -0.40
N ASN A 30 8.75 2.57 -1.26
CA ASN A 30 7.77 3.66 -1.20
C ASN A 30 6.55 3.23 -0.40
N ILE A 31 6.71 3.12 0.91
CA ILE A 31 5.67 2.64 1.83
C ILE A 31 5.15 3.81 2.66
N TYR A 32 3.85 4.03 2.61
CA TYR A 32 3.16 5.10 3.32
C TYR A 32 2.15 4.49 4.28
N ILE A 33 2.32 4.81 5.55
CA ILE A 33 1.40 4.40 6.62
C ILE A 33 0.50 5.57 6.93
N ILE A 34 -0.81 5.38 6.76
CA ILE A 34 -1.79 6.39 7.12
C ILE A 34 -2.47 5.92 8.39
N ASP A 35 -2.04 6.47 9.50
CA ASP A 35 -2.43 6.02 10.83
C ASP A 35 -3.53 6.90 11.42
N SER A 36 -4.52 6.25 12.04
CA SER A 36 -5.66 6.91 12.66
C SER A 36 -5.42 7.13 14.16
N TYR A 37 -4.23 7.62 14.50
CA TYR A 37 -3.82 7.91 15.89
C TYR A 37 -3.82 6.67 16.77
N SER A 38 -3.13 5.61 16.33
CA SER A 38 -2.93 4.39 17.11
C SER A 38 -2.25 4.69 18.44
N THR A 39 -2.71 4.02 19.48
CA THR A 39 -2.17 4.15 20.84
C THR A 39 -1.27 2.99 21.23
N ASP A 40 -1.15 1.98 20.37
CA ASP A 40 -0.26 0.83 20.56
C ASP A 40 1.10 1.07 19.88
N ASN A 41 1.85 0.01 19.58
CA ASN A 41 3.17 0.10 18.99
C ASN A 41 3.16 0.18 17.44
N THR A 42 2.00 0.35 16.82
CA THR A 42 1.89 0.40 15.36
C THR A 42 2.86 1.40 14.74
N ILE A 43 2.90 2.63 15.24
CA ILE A 43 3.76 3.68 14.68
C ILE A 43 5.24 3.36 14.90
N ALA A 44 5.61 2.91 16.11
CA ALA A 44 6.99 2.58 16.40
C ALA A 44 7.54 1.47 15.50
N ILE A 45 6.74 0.43 15.29
CA ILE A 45 7.11 -0.68 14.40
C ILE A 45 7.25 -0.16 12.97
N SER A 46 6.29 0.62 12.50
CA SER A 46 6.31 1.17 11.13
C SER A 46 7.54 2.03 10.89
N LYS A 47 7.91 2.87 11.86
CA LYS A 47 9.12 3.71 11.76
C LYS A 47 10.39 2.88 11.67
N SER A 48 10.45 1.74 12.34
CA SER A 48 11.63 0.89 12.33
C SER A 48 11.96 0.34 10.94
N PHE A 49 11.00 0.35 10.02
CA PHE A 49 11.19 -0.08 8.63
C PHE A 49 11.36 1.08 7.65
N ASN A 50 11.59 2.29 8.15
CA ASN A 50 11.76 3.50 7.34
C ASN A 50 10.54 3.83 6.48
N SER A 51 9.36 3.47 6.95
CA SER A 51 8.11 3.86 6.29
C SER A 51 7.82 5.34 6.52
N THR A 52 7.16 5.96 5.57
CA THR A 52 6.67 7.33 5.73
C THR A 52 5.31 7.28 6.43
N ILE A 53 5.20 7.97 7.56
CA ILE A 53 4.00 7.91 8.38
C ILE A 53 3.29 9.25 8.39
N LEU A 54 2.00 9.22 8.03
CA LEU A 54 1.11 10.36 8.17
C LEU A 54 -0.03 9.94 9.09
N GLN A 55 -0.56 10.91 9.84
CA GLN A 55 -1.69 10.66 10.72
C GLN A 55 -2.87 11.50 10.28
N ASN A 56 -4.04 10.89 10.28
CA ASN A 56 -5.27 11.59 9.96
C ASN A 56 -6.44 10.92 10.69
N LYS A 57 -7.37 11.74 11.14
CA LYS A 57 -8.55 11.25 11.85
C LYS A 57 -9.38 10.38 10.93
N PHE A 58 -9.72 9.18 11.40
CA PHE A 58 -10.50 8.23 10.63
C PHE A 58 -11.97 8.63 10.56
N ILE A 59 -12.54 8.61 9.36
CA ILE A 59 -13.98 8.73 9.12
C ILE A 59 -14.49 7.42 8.54
N ASN A 60 -13.92 7.01 7.42
CA ASN A 60 -14.12 5.69 6.83
C ASN A 60 -12.94 5.40 5.90
N GLN A 61 -12.86 4.15 5.42
CA GLN A 61 -11.73 3.72 4.60
C GLN A 61 -11.60 4.50 3.30
N SER A 62 -12.72 4.76 2.61
CA SER A 62 -12.69 5.50 1.35
C SER A 62 -12.17 6.91 1.53
N LYS A 63 -12.60 7.60 2.58
CA LYS A 63 -12.13 8.96 2.85
C LYS A 63 -10.69 8.99 3.29
N GLN A 64 -10.26 7.99 4.06
CA GLN A 64 -8.86 7.91 4.49
C GLN A 64 -7.94 7.68 3.31
N PHE A 65 -8.32 6.78 2.40
CA PHE A 65 -7.55 6.54 1.20
C PHE A 65 -7.51 7.79 0.31
N ALA A 66 -8.65 8.45 0.12
CA ALA A 66 -8.71 9.69 -0.66
C ALA A 66 -7.84 10.77 -0.04
N TRP A 67 -7.84 10.90 1.28
CA TRP A 67 -6.97 11.83 1.98
C TRP A 67 -5.49 11.55 1.70
N ALA A 68 -5.11 10.26 1.72
CA ALA A 68 -3.75 9.87 1.40
C ALA A 68 -3.37 10.27 -0.03
N LEU A 69 -4.26 10.02 -0.98
CA LEU A 69 -4.01 10.40 -2.37
C LEU A 69 -3.83 11.90 -2.54
N ASP A 70 -4.55 12.70 -1.76
CA ASP A 70 -4.47 14.16 -1.84
C ASP A 70 -3.25 14.75 -1.12
N ASN A 71 -2.71 14.04 -0.14
CA ASN A 71 -1.67 14.56 0.74
C ASN A 71 -0.28 13.97 0.51
N ILE A 72 -0.14 13.02 -0.39
CA ILE A 72 1.14 12.41 -0.73
C ILE A 72 1.50 12.75 -2.17
N ASN A 73 2.72 13.22 -2.37
CA ASN A 73 3.26 13.45 -3.70
C ASN A 73 3.94 12.17 -4.18
N PHE A 74 3.19 11.30 -4.83
CA PHE A 74 3.68 10.02 -5.29
C PHE A 74 4.67 10.18 -6.45
N LYS A 75 5.76 9.42 -6.39
CA LYS A 75 6.80 9.43 -7.43
C LYS A 75 6.75 8.18 -8.30
N THR A 76 5.82 7.29 -8.04
CA THR A 76 5.67 6.04 -8.78
C THR A 76 4.43 6.10 -9.65
N GLU A 77 4.42 5.25 -10.68
CA GLU A 77 3.29 5.19 -11.59
C GLU A 77 2.08 4.47 -10.98
N TRP A 78 2.35 3.47 -10.12
CA TRP A 78 1.29 2.64 -9.55
C TRP A 78 1.17 2.86 -8.06
N ILE A 79 -0.04 2.74 -7.55
CA ILE A 79 -0.35 2.80 -6.13
C ILE A 79 -1.08 1.52 -5.76
N LEU A 80 -0.56 0.84 -4.74
CA LEU A 80 -1.20 -0.34 -4.16
C LEU A 80 -1.76 0.04 -2.80
N ARG A 81 -3.02 -0.29 -2.58
CA ARG A 81 -3.62 -0.22 -1.26
C ARG A 81 -3.66 -1.63 -0.67
N ILE A 82 -3.16 -1.80 0.55
CA ILE A 82 -3.20 -3.05 1.27
C ILE A 82 -3.59 -2.78 2.72
N ASP A 83 -4.35 -3.69 3.32
CA ASP A 83 -4.70 -3.58 4.73
C ASP A 83 -3.57 -4.12 5.60
N ALA A 84 -3.43 -3.60 6.81
CA ALA A 84 -2.31 -3.93 7.69
C ALA A 84 -2.27 -5.41 8.11
N ASP A 85 -3.39 -6.10 8.08
CA ASP A 85 -3.48 -7.53 8.38
C ASP A 85 -3.26 -8.42 7.15
N GLU A 86 -2.99 -7.81 6.02
CA GLU A 86 -2.67 -8.51 4.77
C GLU A 86 -1.16 -8.52 4.52
N TYR A 87 -0.70 -9.39 3.64
CA TYR A 87 0.69 -9.44 3.21
C TYR A 87 0.78 -9.92 1.78
N LEU A 88 1.84 -9.51 1.09
CA LEU A 88 2.08 -9.93 -0.30
C LEU A 88 2.83 -11.25 -0.32
N GLU A 89 2.33 -12.19 -1.11
CA GLU A 89 3.04 -13.43 -1.37
C GLU A 89 4.00 -13.26 -2.56
N ASP A 90 5.11 -13.99 -2.53
CA ASP A 90 6.13 -13.87 -3.58
C ASP A 90 5.59 -14.23 -4.97
N ASN A 91 4.67 -15.18 -5.05
CA ASN A 91 4.04 -15.53 -6.32
C ASN A 91 3.28 -14.37 -6.95
N LEU A 92 2.60 -13.58 -6.12
CA LEU A 92 1.90 -12.39 -6.59
C LEU A 92 2.89 -11.37 -7.13
N ILE A 93 4.01 -11.18 -6.47
CA ILE A 93 5.03 -10.24 -6.91
C ILE A 93 5.61 -10.62 -8.25
N ILE A 94 5.87 -11.90 -8.46
CA ILE A 94 6.35 -12.40 -9.75
C ILE A 94 5.32 -12.08 -10.85
N GLU A 95 4.05 -12.33 -10.56
CA GLU A 95 2.97 -12.01 -11.50
C GLU A 95 2.91 -10.53 -11.82
N ILE A 96 3.05 -9.69 -10.80
CA ILE A 96 3.06 -8.23 -10.96
C ILE A 96 4.23 -7.80 -11.83
N LYS A 97 5.43 -8.29 -11.54
CA LYS A 97 6.63 -7.95 -12.33
C LYS A 97 6.46 -8.26 -13.80
N ASN A 98 5.79 -9.37 -14.10
CA ASN A 98 5.60 -9.81 -15.48
C ASN A 98 4.50 -9.05 -16.19
N LYS A 99 3.46 -8.63 -15.48
CA LYS A 99 2.27 -8.04 -16.08
C LYS A 99 2.26 -6.53 -16.12
N LEU A 100 2.78 -5.85 -15.09
CA LEU A 100 2.71 -4.38 -15.04
C LEU A 100 3.32 -3.70 -16.26
N PRO A 101 4.50 -4.10 -16.76
CA PRO A 101 5.08 -3.42 -17.92
C PRO A 101 4.23 -3.53 -19.19
N ASN A 102 3.36 -4.54 -19.26
CA ASN A 102 2.55 -4.84 -20.45
C ASN A 102 1.08 -4.39 -20.28
N ILE A 103 0.74 -3.79 -19.17
CA ILE A 103 -0.62 -3.29 -18.95
C ILE A 103 -0.83 -2.03 -19.78
N ASN A 104 -1.95 -1.99 -20.50
CA ASN A 104 -2.34 -0.83 -21.27
C ASN A 104 -2.46 0.39 -20.37
N LYS A 105 -1.91 1.50 -20.80
CA LYS A 105 -1.94 2.76 -20.04
C LYS A 105 -3.34 3.28 -19.78
N ASP A 106 -4.32 2.84 -20.56
CA ASP A 106 -5.72 3.22 -20.35
C ASP A 106 -6.40 2.44 -19.23
N ILE A 107 -5.75 1.41 -18.70
CA ILE A 107 -6.28 0.66 -17.56
C ILE A 107 -6.01 1.46 -16.29
N VAL A 108 -7.11 1.82 -15.59
CA VAL A 108 -7.02 2.60 -14.36
C VAL A 108 -7.01 1.75 -13.10
N GLY A 109 -7.38 0.49 -13.18
CA GLY A 109 -7.40 -0.35 -11.99
C GLY A 109 -7.48 -1.83 -12.29
N ILE A 110 -6.82 -2.61 -11.46
CA ILE A 110 -6.82 -4.06 -11.46
C ILE A 110 -7.05 -4.52 -10.02
N ASN A 111 -7.92 -5.49 -9.80
CA ASN A 111 -8.21 -5.97 -8.44
C ASN A 111 -7.21 -7.00 -7.97
N LEU A 112 -7.01 -7.03 -6.65
CA LEU A 112 -6.32 -8.11 -5.97
C LEU A 112 -7.33 -8.92 -5.16
N LYS A 113 -7.16 -10.23 -5.15
CA LYS A 113 -7.93 -11.11 -4.27
C LYS A 113 -7.29 -11.13 -2.89
N ARG A 114 -8.05 -10.75 -1.88
CA ARG A 114 -7.51 -10.55 -0.53
C ARG A 114 -6.92 -11.78 0.09
N LYS A 115 -7.61 -12.92 0.01
CA LYS A 115 -7.22 -14.11 0.75
C LYS A 115 -5.81 -14.57 0.43
N HIS A 116 -5.43 -14.54 -0.83
CA HIS A 116 -4.11 -14.97 -1.30
C HIS A 116 -3.36 -13.86 -2.00
N MET A 117 -3.94 -12.66 -2.02
CA MET A 117 -3.36 -11.50 -2.71
C MET A 117 -2.98 -11.80 -4.16
N PHE A 118 -3.84 -12.54 -4.87
CA PHE A 118 -3.69 -12.71 -6.31
C PHE A 118 -4.07 -11.44 -7.02
N MET A 119 -3.32 -11.10 -8.06
CA MET A 119 -3.60 -9.88 -8.80
C MET A 119 -4.93 -9.98 -9.53
N ASP A 120 -5.84 -9.09 -9.17
CA ASP A 120 -7.13 -8.93 -9.81
C ASP A 120 -7.39 -7.46 -10.15
N LYS A 121 -6.89 -6.51 -9.33
CA LYS A 121 -6.96 -5.08 -9.65
C LYS A 121 -5.85 -4.27 -9.01
N TRP A 122 -5.35 -3.30 -9.76
CA TRP A 122 -4.43 -2.27 -9.33
C TRP A 122 -5.01 -0.92 -9.65
N ILE A 123 -4.66 0.09 -8.87
CA ILE A 123 -5.06 1.45 -9.15
C ILE A 123 -3.87 2.19 -9.74
N LYS A 124 -4.06 2.77 -10.93
CA LYS A 124 -3.07 3.58 -11.57
C LYS A 124 -3.55 5.03 -11.63
N PHE A 125 -2.72 5.93 -11.18
CA PHE A 125 -3.00 7.36 -11.25
C PHE A 125 -1.92 8.02 -12.10
N GLY A 126 -2.22 8.30 -13.37
CA GLY A 126 -1.26 8.85 -14.34
C GLY A 126 -0.81 10.26 -14.00
N GLY A 127 -0.05 10.39 -12.93
CA GLY A 127 0.39 11.69 -12.44
C GLY A 127 -0.63 12.37 -11.56
N ARG A 128 -1.88 12.01 -11.66
CA ARG A 128 -2.94 12.47 -10.78
C ARG A 128 -4.20 11.66 -11.03
N TYR A 129 -5.13 11.80 -10.15
CA TYR A 129 -6.41 11.11 -10.20
C TYR A 129 -7.54 12.08 -9.93
#